data_a138bb18cfa90cc94e8662f9bd77ddf0
#
_entry.id   a138bb18cfa90cc94e8662f9bd77ddf0
#
_cell.length_a   1.000
_cell.length_b   1.000
_cell.length_c   1.000
_cell.angle_alpha   90.00
_cell.angle_beta   90.00
_cell.angle_gamma   90.00
#
_symmetry.space_group_name_H-M   'P 1'
#
loop_
_entity.id
_entity.type
_entity.pdbx_description
1 polymer ?
#
loop_
_entity_poly.entity_id
_entity_poly.type
_entity_poly.pdbx_seq_one_letter_code
_entity_poly.pdbx_strand_id
1 'polypeptide(L)'
;IGIGIDYVLLMVTRFREWRAAGLDTESATVATLDTAGRSVLVAGSTVVVSMLGLFAMGLSFMRGAALATIVGVLVAMVPAVTLFPALLGYFGRWIDRPRLPLGRRRPVQIAAGGHVVPSRGWVRWSRLVDRHSVIAAVAGVAVLLALAAPFLGVRFGFPDAGNDAEGKSTRQAYDLVSAGFGAGANGPLVLVADVTGSDPDSLDALTDDLAATDGVSAVTPVQLNPAGDTALLTVVPSTGPQDQATEDLVRTLRDDVVPTATEDAGVTVHVGGVTATA
;
A
#
# COMPACT_ATOMS: atom_id res chain seq x y z
N ILE A 1 14.86 2.32 2.19
CA ILE A 1 16.06 2.18 3.04
C ILE A 1 16.31 0.69 3.34
N GLY A 2 15.32 -0.09 3.79
CA GLY A 2 15.47 -1.52 4.12
C GLY A 2 16.08 -2.32 2.96
N ILE A 3 15.56 -2.21 1.76
CA ILE A 3 16.06 -2.92 0.56
C ILE A 3 17.55 -2.62 0.30
N GLY A 4 17.99 -1.37 0.49
CA GLY A 4 19.40 -1.00 0.30
C GLY A 4 20.32 -1.68 1.32
N ILE A 5 19.89 -1.80 2.57
CA ILE A 5 20.64 -2.47 3.64
C ILE A 5 20.76 -3.98 3.34
N ASP A 6 19.71 -4.61 2.86
CA ASP A 6 19.69 -6.03 2.50
C ASP A 6 20.67 -6.33 1.35
N TYR A 7 20.72 -5.46 0.34
CA TYR A 7 21.66 -5.60 -0.78
C TYR A 7 23.11 -5.48 -0.30
N VAL A 8 23.41 -4.50 0.55
CA VAL A 8 24.73 -4.33 1.14
C VAL A 8 25.12 -5.53 2.00
N LEU A 9 24.20 -6.02 2.84
CA LEU A 9 24.44 -7.19 3.69
C LEU A 9 24.73 -8.45 2.86
N LEU A 10 23.97 -8.67 1.78
CA LEU A 10 24.20 -9.79 0.86
C LEU A 10 25.61 -9.70 0.24
N MET A 11 26.00 -8.53 -0.22
CA MET A 11 27.34 -8.34 -0.83
C MET A 11 28.45 -8.50 0.19
N VAL A 12 28.32 -7.95 1.41
CA VAL A 12 29.32 -8.13 2.49
C VAL A 12 29.48 -9.60 2.84
N THR A 13 28.39 -10.35 2.96
CA THR A 13 28.46 -11.77 3.30
C THR A 13 29.16 -12.57 2.22
N ARG A 14 28.83 -12.34 0.93
CA ARG A 14 29.50 -12.99 -0.20
C ARG A 14 30.98 -12.61 -0.31
N PHE A 15 31.32 -11.34 -0.14
CA PHE A 15 32.69 -10.89 -0.12
C PHE A 15 33.50 -11.60 0.97
N ARG A 16 32.96 -11.72 2.19
CA ARG A 16 33.59 -12.45 3.29
C ARG A 16 33.77 -13.95 3.01
N GLU A 17 32.81 -14.56 2.34
CA GLU A 17 32.92 -15.96 1.92
C GLU A 17 34.08 -16.15 0.93
N TRP A 18 34.20 -15.30 -0.09
CA TRP A 18 35.26 -15.36 -1.07
C TRP A 18 36.64 -15.06 -0.45
N ARG A 19 36.68 -14.08 0.46
CA ARG A 19 37.90 -13.81 1.24
C ARG A 19 38.34 -15.00 2.11
N ALA A 20 37.39 -15.66 2.76
CA ALA A 20 37.61 -16.85 3.56
C ALA A 20 38.08 -18.06 2.71
N ALA A 21 37.64 -18.11 1.44
CA ALA A 21 38.09 -19.12 0.47
C ALA A 21 39.55 -18.85 -0.05
N GLY A 22 40.18 -17.73 0.36
CA GLY A 22 41.58 -17.43 0.02
C GLY A 22 41.79 -16.49 -1.16
N LEU A 23 40.69 -15.95 -1.76
CA LEU A 23 40.82 -14.96 -2.82
C LEU A 23 41.41 -13.65 -2.25
N ASP A 24 42.22 -12.96 -3.04
CA ASP A 24 42.66 -11.60 -2.74
C ASP A 24 41.47 -10.61 -2.80
N THR A 25 41.69 -9.38 -2.33
CA THR A 25 40.59 -8.39 -2.20
C THR A 25 39.96 -8.06 -3.54
N GLU A 26 40.75 -7.95 -4.61
CA GLU A 26 40.27 -7.61 -5.94
C GLU A 26 39.43 -8.75 -6.52
N SER A 27 39.97 -9.96 -6.57
CA SER A 27 39.28 -11.15 -7.06
C SER A 27 37.98 -11.45 -6.26
N ALA A 28 38.00 -11.27 -4.93
CA ALA A 28 36.83 -11.42 -4.08
C ALA A 28 35.77 -10.38 -4.38
N THR A 29 36.14 -9.13 -4.71
CA THR A 29 35.19 -8.08 -5.10
C THR A 29 34.53 -8.40 -6.45
N VAL A 30 35.33 -8.83 -7.43
CA VAL A 30 34.83 -9.23 -8.76
C VAL A 30 33.87 -10.41 -8.63
N ALA A 31 34.24 -11.46 -7.90
CA ALA A 31 33.37 -12.63 -7.66
C ALA A 31 32.09 -12.27 -6.90
N THR A 32 32.13 -11.28 -5.99
CA THR A 32 30.96 -10.77 -5.30
C THR A 32 30.02 -10.03 -6.24
N LEU A 33 30.57 -9.21 -7.15
CA LEU A 33 29.76 -8.54 -8.16
C LEU A 33 29.08 -9.52 -9.11
N ASP A 34 29.81 -10.52 -9.58
CA ASP A 34 29.27 -11.51 -10.50
C ASP A 34 28.15 -12.37 -9.89
N THR A 35 28.22 -12.61 -8.58
CA THR A 35 27.20 -13.40 -7.87
C THR A 35 26.11 -12.54 -7.21
N ALA A 36 26.47 -11.82 -6.15
CA ALA A 36 25.53 -11.00 -5.39
C ALA A 36 25.06 -9.77 -6.16
N GLY A 37 25.92 -9.14 -6.96
CA GLY A 37 25.54 -7.98 -7.78
C GLY A 37 24.47 -8.32 -8.81
N ARG A 38 24.57 -9.47 -9.49
CA ARG A 38 23.51 -9.94 -10.41
C ARG A 38 22.20 -10.19 -9.67
N SER A 39 22.25 -10.76 -8.47
CA SER A 39 21.05 -10.95 -7.64
C SER A 39 20.38 -9.63 -7.27
N VAL A 40 21.16 -8.60 -6.93
CA VAL A 40 20.66 -7.25 -6.64
C VAL A 40 19.97 -6.64 -7.87
N LEU A 41 20.59 -6.75 -9.06
CA LEU A 41 20.01 -6.25 -10.30
C LEU A 41 18.69 -6.94 -10.65
N VAL A 42 18.63 -8.27 -10.55
CA VAL A 42 17.40 -9.04 -10.80
C VAL A 42 16.31 -8.66 -9.80
N ALA A 43 16.63 -8.62 -8.50
CA ALA A 43 15.66 -8.26 -7.46
C ALA A 43 15.15 -6.82 -7.64
N GLY A 44 16.03 -5.86 -7.88
CA GLY A 44 15.64 -4.46 -8.11
C GLY A 44 14.80 -4.29 -9.38
N SER A 45 15.16 -4.96 -10.47
CA SER A 45 14.37 -4.96 -11.70
C SER A 45 12.98 -5.55 -11.50
N THR A 46 12.85 -6.61 -10.73
CA THR A 46 11.54 -7.21 -10.39
C THR A 46 10.64 -6.22 -9.66
N VAL A 47 11.20 -5.48 -8.69
CA VAL A 47 10.44 -4.44 -7.98
C VAL A 47 10.01 -3.32 -8.92
N VAL A 48 10.90 -2.85 -9.81
CA VAL A 48 10.57 -1.82 -10.81
C VAL A 48 9.44 -2.30 -11.73
N VAL A 49 9.53 -3.51 -12.26
CA VAL A 49 8.47 -4.09 -13.12
C VAL A 49 7.14 -4.22 -12.37
N SER A 50 7.17 -4.65 -11.11
CA SER A 50 5.96 -4.76 -10.28
C SER A 50 5.32 -3.38 -10.05
N MET A 51 6.13 -2.35 -9.80
CA MET A 51 5.63 -0.97 -9.58
C MET A 51 5.05 -0.37 -10.88
N LEU A 52 5.56 -0.76 -12.05
CA LEU A 52 4.96 -0.35 -13.32
C LEU A 52 3.52 -0.85 -13.48
N GLY A 53 3.16 -1.98 -12.86
CA GLY A 53 1.79 -2.47 -12.83
C GLY A 53 0.78 -1.49 -12.20
N LEU A 54 1.20 -0.64 -11.28
CA LEU A 54 0.34 0.38 -10.66
C LEU A 54 -0.11 1.47 -11.66
N PHE A 55 0.62 1.67 -12.75
CA PHE A 55 0.19 2.61 -13.80
C PHE A 55 -1.07 2.14 -14.54
N ALA A 56 -1.30 0.83 -14.58
CA ALA A 56 -2.48 0.25 -15.21
C ALA A 56 -3.78 0.49 -14.42
N MET A 57 -3.67 0.80 -13.11
CA MET A 57 -4.84 1.05 -12.26
C MET A 57 -5.53 2.40 -12.53
N GLY A 58 -4.93 3.30 -13.30
CA GLY A 58 -5.57 4.57 -13.70
C GLY A 58 -5.58 5.67 -12.63
N LEU A 59 -5.28 5.38 -11.37
CA LEU A 59 -5.32 6.31 -10.25
C LEU A 59 -4.08 7.20 -10.20
N SER A 60 -4.25 8.53 -10.28
CA SER A 60 -3.13 9.49 -10.39
C SER A 60 -2.20 9.48 -9.18
N PHE A 61 -2.74 9.34 -7.96
CA PHE A 61 -1.91 9.26 -6.74
C PHE A 61 -1.07 7.97 -6.68
N MET A 62 -1.59 6.85 -7.21
CA MET A 62 -0.84 5.59 -7.30
C MET A 62 0.35 5.68 -8.26
N ARG A 63 0.21 6.45 -9.36
CA ARG A 63 1.33 6.74 -10.29
C ARG A 63 2.45 7.51 -9.59
N GLY A 64 2.10 8.50 -8.75
CA GLY A 64 3.07 9.25 -7.95
C GLY A 64 3.84 8.36 -6.98
N ALA A 65 3.14 7.49 -6.24
CA ALA A 65 3.73 6.53 -5.32
C ALA A 65 4.63 5.51 -6.03
N ALA A 66 4.19 5.00 -7.19
CA ALA A 66 4.97 4.08 -8.02
C ALA A 66 6.27 4.73 -8.52
N LEU A 67 6.20 5.96 -9.07
CA LEU A 67 7.39 6.69 -9.52
C LEU A 67 8.38 6.94 -8.37
N ALA A 68 7.90 7.42 -7.23
CA ALA A 68 8.75 7.65 -6.06
C ALA A 68 9.46 6.35 -5.60
N THR A 69 8.74 5.22 -5.62
CA THR A 69 9.29 3.91 -5.26
C THR A 69 10.32 3.44 -6.30
N ILE A 70 10.03 3.55 -7.59
CA ILE A 70 10.95 3.19 -8.68
C ILE A 70 12.26 3.99 -8.56
N VAL A 71 12.15 5.31 -8.41
CA VAL A 71 13.32 6.18 -8.23
C VAL A 71 14.10 5.78 -6.98
N GLY A 72 13.41 5.52 -5.85
CA GLY A 72 14.04 5.07 -4.62
C GLY A 72 14.81 3.75 -4.77
N VAL A 73 14.24 2.77 -5.50
CA VAL A 73 14.90 1.49 -5.80
C VAL A 73 16.12 1.69 -6.70
N LEU A 74 16.02 2.50 -7.76
CA LEU A 74 17.14 2.80 -8.64
C LEU A 74 18.28 3.52 -7.90
N VAL A 75 17.94 4.50 -7.06
CA VAL A 75 18.91 5.22 -6.20
C VAL A 75 19.57 4.29 -5.20
N ALA A 76 18.91 3.24 -4.73
CA ALA A 76 19.52 2.22 -3.87
C ALA A 76 20.37 1.21 -4.66
N MET A 77 19.94 0.82 -5.84
CA MET A 77 20.56 -0.21 -6.67
C MET A 77 21.86 0.28 -7.31
N VAL A 78 21.90 1.50 -7.83
CA VAL A 78 23.11 2.06 -8.48
C VAL A 78 24.29 2.10 -7.53
N PRO A 79 24.23 2.68 -6.32
CA PRO A 79 25.33 2.62 -5.36
C PRO A 79 25.69 1.19 -4.91
N ALA A 80 24.71 0.29 -4.82
CA ALA A 80 24.98 -1.10 -4.44
C ALA A 80 25.90 -1.80 -5.44
N VAL A 81 25.76 -1.54 -6.75
CA VAL A 81 26.59 -2.19 -7.78
C VAL A 81 27.82 -1.34 -8.21
N THR A 82 27.93 -0.10 -7.78
CA THR A 82 29.06 0.79 -8.15
C THR A 82 29.88 1.21 -6.95
N LEU A 83 29.29 2.03 -6.07
CA LEU A 83 29.98 2.60 -4.92
C LEU A 83 30.38 1.50 -3.92
N PHE A 84 29.49 0.57 -3.64
CA PHE A 84 29.75 -0.45 -2.63
C PHE A 84 30.90 -1.40 -3.00
N PRO A 85 31.01 -1.95 -4.22
CA PRO A 85 32.18 -2.71 -4.63
C PRO A 85 33.49 -1.90 -4.58
N ALA A 86 33.44 -0.62 -4.95
CA ALA A 86 34.61 0.26 -4.82
C ALA A 86 35.06 0.41 -3.35
N LEU A 87 34.09 0.54 -2.43
CA LEU A 87 34.35 0.55 -0.98
C LEU A 87 34.90 -0.79 -0.49
N LEU A 88 34.36 -1.92 -1.00
CA LEU A 88 34.91 -3.24 -0.66
C LEU A 88 36.36 -3.41 -1.14
N GLY A 89 36.69 -2.94 -2.34
CA GLY A 89 38.03 -2.95 -2.87
C GLY A 89 39.00 -2.10 -2.02
N TYR A 90 38.57 -0.92 -1.59
CA TYR A 90 39.37 0.01 -0.82
C TYR A 90 39.48 -0.38 0.67
N PHE A 91 38.37 -0.67 1.32
CA PHE A 91 38.26 -0.98 2.73
C PHE A 91 38.26 -2.48 3.04
N GLY A 92 38.28 -3.36 2.07
CA GLY A 92 38.12 -4.81 2.25
C GLY A 92 39.08 -5.43 3.25
N ARG A 93 40.32 -4.88 3.35
CA ARG A 93 41.33 -5.30 4.35
C ARG A 93 40.96 -4.90 5.79
N TRP A 94 40.09 -3.90 5.95
CA TRP A 94 39.65 -3.39 7.25
C TRP A 94 38.36 -4.05 7.73
N ILE A 95 37.56 -4.55 6.82
CA ILE A 95 36.29 -5.24 7.12
C ILE A 95 36.51 -6.53 7.92
N ASP A 96 37.68 -7.15 7.77
CA ASP A 96 38.06 -8.34 8.53
C ASP A 96 38.62 -8.04 9.94
N ARG A 97 38.93 -6.77 10.26
CA ARG A 97 39.60 -6.39 11.50
C ARG A 97 38.73 -6.17 12.75
N PRO A 98 37.52 -5.66 12.74
CA PRO A 98 36.76 -5.53 13.98
C PRO A 98 36.09 -6.85 14.35
N ARG A 99 36.81 -7.68 15.07
CA ARG A 99 36.25 -8.75 15.88
C ARG A 99 35.63 -8.15 17.13
N LEU A 100 34.39 -7.71 17.06
CA LEU A 100 33.62 -7.44 18.27
C LEU A 100 33.49 -8.73 19.07
N PRO A 101 33.92 -8.74 20.37
CA PRO A 101 33.92 -9.97 21.18
C PRO A 101 32.51 -10.38 21.66
N LEU A 102 31.46 -10.02 20.91
CA LEU A 102 30.08 -10.43 21.20
C LEU A 102 29.81 -11.81 20.59
N GLY A 103 30.02 -12.81 21.42
CA GLY A 103 29.60 -14.19 21.15
C GLY A 103 30.74 -15.05 20.58
N ARG A 104 30.93 -16.23 21.19
CA ARG A 104 31.76 -17.32 20.68
C ARG A 104 31.28 -17.78 19.32
N ARG A 105 31.63 -17.05 18.25
CA ARG A 105 31.47 -17.57 16.90
C ARG A 105 32.44 -18.74 16.74
N ARG A 106 31.91 -19.94 16.58
CA ARG A 106 32.71 -21.07 16.12
C ARG A 106 33.38 -20.68 14.81
N PRO A 107 34.67 -20.99 14.63
CA PRO A 107 35.34 -20.73 13.36
C PRO A 107 34.55 -21.36 12.24
N VAL A 108 34.32 -20.61 11.16
CA VAL A 108 33.73 -21.14 9.93
C VAL A 108 34.64 -22.26 9.47
N GLN A 109 34.20 -23.50 9.61
CA GLN A 109 34.94 -24.66 9.11
C GLN A 109 34.69 -24.73 7.60
N ILE A 110 35.73 -24.55 6.81
CA ILE A 110 35.68 -24.75 5.36
C ILE A 110 36.05 -26.22 5.13
N ALA A 111 35.14 -26.97 4.52
CA ALA A 111 35.44 -28.35 4.09
C ALA A 111 36.44 -28.34 2.92
N ALA A 112 37.19 -29.44 2.76
CA ALA A 112 38.02 -29.64 1.59
C ALA A 112 37.17 -29.58 0.31
N GLY A 113 37.23 -28.42 -0.40
CA GLY A 113 36.33 -28.11 -1.53
C GLY A 113 35.67 -26.73 -1.44
N GLY A 114 36.01 -25.87 -0.44
CA GLY A 114 35.59 -24.47 -0.39
C GLY A 114 34.15 -24.23 0.13
N HIS A 115 33.45 -25.27 0.60
CA HIS A 115 32.09 -25.13 1.12
C HIS A 115 32.09 -24.84 2.63
N VAL A 116 31.31 -23.84 3.02
CA VAL A 116 31.07 -23.51 4.44
C VAL A 116 30.32 -24.67 5.11
N VAL A 117 30.89 -25.22 6.19
CA VAL A 117 30.21 -26.26 6.99
C VAL A 117 29.07 -25.60 7.77
N PRO A 118 27.81 -25.92 7.49
CA PRO A 118 26.68 -25.30 8.16
C PRO A 118 26.62 -25.71 9.64
N SER A 119 26.07 -24.81 10.48
CA SER A 119 25.93 -25.10 11.91
C SER A 119 25.02 -26.31 12.14
N ARG A 120 25.32 -27.12 13.18
CA ARG A 120 24.54 -28.33 13.51
C ARG A 120 23.04 -28.07 13.69
N GLY A 121 22.65 -26.87 14.14
CA GLY A 121 21.25 -26.47 14.31
C GLY A 121 20.56 -26.35 12.95
N TRP A 122 21.17 -25.67 12.00
CA TRP A 122 20.63 -25.51 10.64
C TRP A 122 20.56 -26.85 9.89
N VAL A 123 21.55 -27.73 10.08
CA VAL A 123 21.55 -29.08 9.49
C VAL A 123 20.39 -29.92 10.06
N ARG A 124 20.13 -29.84 11.38
CA ARG A 124 18.99 -30.53 11.98
C ARG A 124 17.66 -30.00 11.47
N TRP A 125 17.52 -28.67 11.40
CA TRP A 125 16.33 -28.03 10.88
C TRP A 125 16.08 -28.39 9.41
N SER A 126 17.09 -28.28 8.57
CA SER A 126 17.03 -28.66 7.17
C SER A 126 16.59 -30.11 6.98
N ARG A 127 17.20 -31.05 7.75
CA ARG A 127 16.82 -32.46 7.72
C ARG A 127 15.39 -32.73 8.20
N LEU A 128 14.92 -31.97 9.19
CA LEU A 128 13.54 -32.09 9.68
C LEU A 128 12.54 -31.65 8.60
N VAL A 129 12.81 -30.50 7.97
CA VAL A 129 11.99 -29.98 6.87
C VAL A 129 12.05 -30.93 5.67
N ASP A 130 13.23 -31.41 5.27
CA ASP A 130 13.41 -32.33 4.15
C ASP A 130 12.69 -33.66 4.38
N ARG A 131 12.83 -34.23 5.58
CA ARG A 131 12.15 -35.50 5.94
C ARG A 131 10.62 -35.40 5.95
N HIS A 132 10.07 -34.21 6.21
CA HIS A 132 8.63 -33.96 6.28
C HIS A 132 8.24 -32.80 5.35
N SER A 133 8.80 -32.76 4.17
CA SER A 133 8.68 -31.62 3.23
C SER A 133 7.23 -31.26 2.91
N VAL A 134 6.37 -32.26 2.70
CA VAL A 134 4.94 -32.03 2.44
C VAL A 134 4.25 -31.41 3.68
N ILE A 135 4.52 -31.96 4.87
CA ILE A 135 3.94 -31.44 6.12
C ILE A 135 4.44 -30.00 6.38
N ALA A 136 5.73 -29.75 6.17
CA ALA A 136 6.31 -28.42 6.33
C ALA A 136 5.72 -27.42 5.33
N ALA A 137 5.52 -27.82 4.08
CA ALA A 137 4.88 -27.00 3.06
C ALA A 137 3.42 -26.70 3.42
N VAL A 138 2.64 -27.70 3.77
CA VAL A 138 1.22 -27.54 4.17
C VAL A 138 1.11 -26.67 5.43
N ALA A 139 1.96 -26.89 6.43
CA ALA A 139 1.99 -26.06 7.64
C ALA A 139 2.36 -24.61 7.32
N GLY A 140 3.36 -24.39 6.45
CA GLY A 140 3.74 -23.05 5.99
C GLY A 140 2.60 -22.33 5.27
N VAL A 141 1.94 -23.01 4.34
CA VAL A 141 0.77 -22.47 3.64
C VAL A 141 -0.37 -22.19 4.61
N ALA A 142 -0.66 -23.11 5.56
CA ALA A 142 -1.70 -22.90 6.55
C ALA A 142 -1.43 -21.69 7.44
N VAL A 143 -0.18 -21.48 7.87
CA VAL A 143 0.21 -20.29 8.64
C VAL A 143 0.05 -19.02 7.80
N LEU A 144 0.46 -19.02 6.53
CA LEU A 144 0.30 -17.87 5.65
C LEU A 144 -1.18 -17.54 5.40
N LEU A 145 -2.02 -18.56 5.18
CA LEU A 145 -3.46 -18.37 5.02
C LEU A 145 -4.11 -17.87 6.31
N ALA A 146 -3.71 -18.38 7.48
CA ALA A 146 -4.20 -17.88 8.76
C ALA A 146 -3.81 -16.41 9.00
N LEU A 147 -2.59 -16.01 8.62
CA LEU A 147 -2.15 -14.61 8.70
C LEU A 147 -2.82 -13.73 7.65
N ALA A 148 -3.20 -14.28 6.51
CA ALA A 148 -3.92 -13.58 5.45
C ALA A 148 -5.43 -13.49 5.73
N ALA A 149 -6.00 -14.36 6.59
CA ALA A 149 -7.44 -14.40 6.86
C ALA A 149 -8.03 -13.04 7.29
N PRO A 150 -7.39 -12.23 8.15
CA PRO A 150 -7.89 -10.89 8.49
C PRO A 150 -8.03 -9.96 7.28
N PHE A 151 -7.23 -10.20 6.21
CA PHE A 151 -7.29 -9.38 4.99
C PHE A 151 -8.62 -9.53 4.23
N LEU A 152 -9.31 -10.67 4.38
CA LEU A 152 -10.62 -10.89 3.77
C LEU A 152 -11.70 -9.98 4.36
N GLY A 153 -11.50 -9.44 5.56
CA GLY A 153 -12.39 -8.48 6.20
C GLY A 153 -11.91 -7.02 6.13
N VAL A 154 -10.81 -6.74 5.41
CA VAL A 154 -10.31 -5.37 5.26
C VAL A 154 -11.21 -4.62 4.29
N ARG A 155 -11.74 -3.49 4.77
CA ARG A 155 -12.43 -2.51 3.93
C ARG A 155 -11.45 -1.40 3.57
N PHE A 156 -11.43 -1.04 2.29
CA PHE A 156 -10.61 0.04 1.78
C PHE A 156 -11.46 1.30 1.73
N GLY A 157 -11.05 2.33 2.43
CA GLY A 157 -11.67 3.64 2.41
C GLY A 157 -10.62 4.74 2.51
N PHE A 158 -10.98 5.96 2.18
CA PHE A 158 -10.10 7.10 2.39
C PHE A 158 -10.08 7.47 3.87
N PRO A 159 -8.89 7.62 4.48
CA PRO A 159 -8.80 8.08 5.86
C PRO A 159 -9.31 9.52 5.97
N ASP A 160 -10.14 9.76 6.96
CA ASP A 160 -10.63 11.09 7.34
C ASP A 160 -10.05 11.53 8.69
N ALA A 161 -10.46 12.71 9.16
CA ALA A 161 -10.00 13.24 10.44
C ALA A 161 -10.45 12.39 11.65
N GLY A 162 -11.44 11.50 11.47
CA GLY A 162 -11.86 10.53 12.49
C GLY A 162 -10.80 9.46 12.77
N ASN A 163 -9.84 9.24 11.85
CA ASN A 163 -8.72 8.32 12.04
C ASN A 163 -7.49 8.99 12.68
N ASP A 164 -7.53 10.28 12.91
CA ASP A 164 -6.46 11.00 13.59
C ASP A 164 -6.40 10.67 15.10
N ALA A 165 -5.23 10.85 15.71
CA ALA A 165 -5.08 10.67 17.15
C ALA A 165 -5.95 11.67 17.95
N GLU A 166 -6.53 11.23 19.06
CA GLU A 166 -7.48 12.01 19.88
C GLU A 166 -7.00 13.42 20.31
N GLY A 167 -5.69 13.63 20.42
CA GLY A 167 -5.10 14.93 20.78
C GLY A 167 -4.96 15.94 19.66
N LYS A 168 -5.24 15.57 18.40
CA LYS A 168 -5.13 16.47 17.26
C LYS A 168 -6.35 17.38 17.12
N SER A 169 -6.13 18.63 16.72
CA SER A 169 -7.21 19.59 16.46
C SER A 169 -8.18 19.14 15.37
N THR A 170 -7.68 18.42 14.34
CA THR A 170 -8.50 17.83 13.28
C THR A 170 -9.48 16.81 13.82
N ARG A 171 -9.02 15.91 14.73
CA ARG A 171 -9.89 14.94 15.40
C ARG A 171 -10.91 15.60 16.31
N GLN A 172 -10.50 16.60 17.10
CA GLN A 172 -11.42 17.36 17.96
C GLN A 172 -12.51 18.06 17.15
N ALA A 173 -12.14 18.67 16.01
CA ALA A 173 -13.13 19.27 15.10
C ALA A 173 -14.10 18.23 14.54
N TYR A 174 -13.61 17.07 14.12
CA TYR A 174 -14.42 15.96 13.64
C TYR A 174 -15.42 15.49 14.71
N ASP A 175 -14.95 15.29 15.93
CA ASP A 175 -15.80 14.85 17.05
C ASP A 175 -16.87 15.88 17.41
N LEU A 176 -16.53 17.19 17.38
CA LEU A 176 -17.48 18.28 17.62
C LEU A 176 -18.56 18.35 16.54
N VAL A 177 -18.17 18.19 15.27
CA VAL A 177 -19.12 18.14 14.14
C VAL A 177 -20.04 16.92 14.29
N SER A 178 -19.49 15.74 14.58
CA SER A 178 -20.30 14.54 14.82
C SER A 178 -21.28 14.71 15.97
N ALA A 179 -20.86 15.32 17.06
CA ALA A 179 -21.71 15.53 18.24
C ALA A 179 -22.80 16.58 18.02
N GLY A 180 -22.48 17.64 17.25
CA GLY A 180 -23.42 18.76 17.04
C GLY A 180 -24.34 18.60 15.86
N PHE A 181 -23.91 17.96 14.79
CA PHE A 181 -24.62 17.87 13.51
C PHE A 181 -24.91 16.43 13.04
N GLY A 182 -24.47 15.43 13.80
CA GLY A 182 -24.60 14.03 13.45
C GLY A 182 -23.34 13.50 12.74
N ALA A 183 -23.15 12.17 12.82
CA ALA A 183 -21.94 11.49 12.31
C ALA A 183 -21.71 11.72 10.80
N GLY A 184 -22.79 11.72 10.01
CA GLY A 184 -22.73 11.90 8.56
C GLY A 184 -22.36 13.30 8.09
N ALA A 185 -22.44 14.31 8.98
CA ALA A 185 -22.05 15.67 8.64
C ALA A 185 -20.55 15.83 8.30
N ASN A 186 -19.71 14.88 8.73
CA ASN A 186 -18.30 14.83 8.35
C ASN A 186 -18.03 14.26 6.96
N GLY A 187 -19.02 13.69 6.31
CA GLY A 187 -18.87 13.06 4.99
C GLY A 187 -20.13 13.22 4.13
N PRO A 188 -20.55 14.45 3.83
CA PRO A 188 -21.73 14.67 2.98
C PRO A 188 -21.49 14.16 1.57
N LEU A 189 -22.54 13.64 0.95
CA LEU A 189 -22.57 13.24 -0.45
C LEU A 189 -22.97 14.46 -1.28
N VAL A 190 -22.31 14.64 -2.40
CA VAL A 190 -22.58 15.76 -3.32
C VAL A 190 -23.22 15.19 -4.58
N LEU A 191 -24.43 15.58 -4.88
CA LEU A 191 -25.11 15.23 -6.11
C LEU A 191 -25.03 16.42 -7.08
N VAL A 192 -24.63 16.12 -8.30
CA VAL A 192 -24.55 17.13 -9.37
C VAL A 192 -25.45 16.68 -10.51
N ALA A 193 -26.38 17.55 -10.90
CA ALA A 193 -27.30 17.33 -11.97
C ALA A 193 -27.00 18.25 -13.18
N ASP A 194 -26.96 17.67 -14.37
CA ASP A 194 -27.01 18.43 -15.61
C ASP A 194 -28.48 18.71 -15.95
N VAL A 195 -28.88 19.98 -15.84
CA VAL A 195 -30.25 20.44 -16.08
C VAL A 195 -30.34 21.23 -17.39
N THR A 196 -29.36 21.08 -18.29
CA THR A 196 -29.37 21.74 -19.58
C THR A 196 -30.64 21.42 -20.39
N GLY A 197 -31.47 22.42 -20.59
CA GLY A 197 -32.75 22.26 -21.35
C GLY A 197 -33.87 21.60 -20.57
N SER A 198 -33.73 21.38 -19.28
CA SER A 198 -34.76 20.86 -18.37
C SER A 198 -35.23 21.96 -17.39
N ASP A 199 -36.42 21.79 -16.84
CA ASP A 199 -36.89 22.67 -15.77
C ASP A 199 -36.20 22.30 -14.45
N PRO A 200 -35.54 23.26 -13.73
CA PRO A 200 -34.99 22.99 -12.41
C PRO A 200 -35.98 22.41 -11.40
N ASP A 201 -37.25 22.73 -11.53
CA ASP A 201 -38.35 22.19 -10.67
C ASP A 201 -38.49 20.67 -10.84
N SER A 202 -37.95 20.08 -11.91
CA SER A 202 -37.90 18.63 -12.10
C SER A 202 -37.07 17.90 -11.05
N LEU A 203 -36.21 18.62 -10.30
CA LEU A 203 -35.42 18.07 -9.19
C LEU A 203 -36.16 18.06 -7.85
N ASP A 204 -37.36 18.64 -7.75
CA ASP A 204 -38.11 18.64 -6.49
C ASP A 204 -38.51 17.22 -6.08
N ALA A 205 -39.00 16.40 -7.04
CA ALA A 205 -39.26 14.99 -6.78
C ALA A 205 -38.03 14.20 -6.31
N LEU A 206 -36.86 14.43 -6.94
CA LEU A 206 -35.62 13.84 -6.50
C LEU A 206 -35.25 14.26 -5.07
N THR A 207 -35.45 15.54 -4.71
CA THR A 207 -35.16 16.06 -3.37
C THR A 207 -36.04 15.40 -2.33
N ASP A 208 -37.32 15.20 -2.62
CA ASP A 208 -38.27 14.52 -1.74
C ASP A 208 -37.94 13.03 -1.57
N ASP A 209 -37.61 12.33 -2.66
CA ASP A 209 -37.21 10.92 -2.63
C ASP A 209 -35.92 10.71 -1.88
N LEU A 210 -34.94 11.60 -2.06
CA LEU A 210 -33.69 11.58 -1.30
C LEU A 210 -33.95 11.79 0.20
N ALA A 211 -34.82 12.73 0.56
CA ALA A 211 -35.14 13.00 1.97
C ALA A 211 -35.95 11.86 2.61
N ALA A 212 -36.70 11.11 1.83
CA ALA A 212 -37.48 9.94 2.29
C ALA A 212 -36.62 8.66 2.36
N THR A 213 -35.42 8.67 1.78
CA THR A 213 -34.57 7.50 1.72
C THR A 213 -33.99 7.16 3.11
N ASP A 214 -34.10 5.89 3.51
CA ASP A 214 -33.55 5.42 4.77
C ASP A 214 -32.01 5.60 4.78
N GLY A 215 -31.48 6.10 5.89
CA GLY A 215 -30.06 6.43 6.00
C GLY A 215 -29.69 7.87 5.63
N VAL A 216 -30.61 8.67 5.13
CA VAL A 216 -30.45 10.11 4.90
C VAL A 216 -30.92 10.89 6.14
N SER A 217 -30.08 11.81 6.60
CA SER A 217 -30.39 12.70 7.73
C SER A 217 -30.92 14.04 7.29
N ALA A 218 -30.39 14.59 6.21
CA ALA A 218 -30.82 15.86 5.63
C ALA A 218 -30.43 15.97 4.17
N VAL A 219 -31.21 16.76 3.41
CA VAL A 219 -30.91 17.15 2.02
C VAL A 219 -30.91 18.67 1.96
N THR A 220 -29.91 19.28 1.31
CA THR A 220 -29.91 20.73 1.11
C THR A 220 -30.79 21.11 -0.07
N PRO A 221 -31.31 22.35 -0.06
CA PRO A 221 -32.00 22.88 -1.24
C PRO A 221 -31.11 22.83 -2.50
N VAL A 222 -31.74 22.68 -3.65
CA VAL A 222 -31.07 22.72 -4.96
C VAL A 222 -30.38 24.07 -5.16
N GLN A 223 -29.15 24.05 -5.53
CA GLN A 223 -28.36 25.25 -5.86
C GLN A 223 -27.99 25.21 -7.34
N LEU A 224 -28.43 26.19 -8.10
CA LEU A 224 -28.08 26.35 -9.50
C LEU A 224 -26.78 27.14 -9.65
N ASN A 225 -25.98 26.78 -10.65
CA ASN A 225 -24.84 27.59 -11.06
C ASN A 225 -25.33 28.90 -11.73
N PRO A 226 -24.44 29.90 -11.94
CA PRO A 226 -24.83 31.19 -12.59
C PRO A 226 -25.35 31.03 -14.01
N ALA A 227 -25.02 29.96 -14.72
CA ALA A 227 -25.51 29.69 -16.07
C ALA A 227 -26.90 29.04 -16.10
N GLY A 228 -27.34 28.45 -14.97
CA GLY A 228 -28.62 27.78 -14.85
C GLY A 228 -28.65 26.40 -15.52
N ASP A 229 -27.49 25.84 -15.88
CA ASP A 229 -27.38 24.54 -16.56
C ASP A 229 -26.93 23.40 -15.67
N THR A 230 -26.46 23.69 -14.47
CA THR A 230 -25.98 22.70 -13.51
C THR A 230 -26.58 22.95 -12.13
N ALA A 231 -27.13 21.91 -11.52
CA ALA A 231 -27.65 21.94 -10.16
C ALA A 231 -26.77 21.13 -9.22
N LEU A 232 -26.68 21.59 -7.97
CA LEU A 232 -25.95 20.92 -6.89
C LEU A 232 -26.84 20.73 -5.70
N LEU A 233 -26.85 19.50 -5.15
CA LEU A 233 -27.52 19.13 -3.90
C LEU A 233 -26.49 18.46 -2.98
N THR A 234 -26.68 18.60 -1.68
CA THR A 234 -25.89 17.88 -0.69
C THR A 234 -26.79 16.99 0.14
N VAL A 235 -26.45 15.71 0.22
CA VAL A 235 -27.13 14.73 1.06
C VAL A 235 -26.25 14.40 2.24
N VAL A 236 -26.76 14.57 3.44
CA VAL A 236 -26.06 14.23 4.69
C VAL A 236 -26.54 12.85 5.14
N PRO A 237 -25.66 11.83 5.18
CA PRO A 237 -26.00 10.52 5.72
C PRO A 237 -26.33 10.60 7.22
N SER A 238 -27.02 9.62 7.74
CA SER A 238 -27.27 9.46 9.19
C SER A 238 -26.08 8.81 9.92
N THR A 239 -25.20 8.12 9.17
CA THR A 239 -24.04 7.39 9.67
C THR A 239 -22.73 8.05 9.21
N GLY A 240 -21.63 7.69 9.85
CA GLY A 240 -20.31 8.26 9.55
C GLY A 240 -19.77 7.88 8.15
N PRO A 241 -18.85 8.66 7.60
CA PRO A 241 -18.36 8.48 6.23
C PRO A 241 -17.69 7.12 5.98
N GLN A 242 -17.20 6.45 7.02
CA GLN A 242 -16.53 5.14 6.93
C GLN A 242 -17.44 3.97 7.36
N ASP A 243 -18.69 4.24 7.70
CA ASP A 243 -19.64 3.20 8.08
C ASP A 243 -20.14 2.44 6.85
N GLN A 244 -20.32 1.13 7.00
CA GLN A 244 -20.86 0.29 5.93
C GLN A 244 -22.27 0.77 5.48
N ALA A 245 -23.07 1.25 6.42
CA ALA A 245 -24.40 1.78 6.12
C ALA A 245 -24.32 2.99 5.16
N THR A 246 -23.27 3.81 5.25
CA THR A 246 -23.05 4.92 4.31
C THR A 246 -22.64 4.40 2.91
N GLU A 247 -21.81 3.36 2.83
CA GLU A 247 -21.48 2.71 1.54
C GLU A 247 -22.74 2.09 0.88
N ASP A 248 -23.57 1.43 1.69
CA ASP A 248 -24.81 0.84 1.22
C ASP A 248 -25.80 1.93 0.74
N LEU A 249 -25.89 3.04 1.48
CA LEU A 249 -26.66 4.21 1.06
C LEU A 249 -26.16 4.76 -0.29
N VAL A 250 -24.86 4.92 -0.49
CA VAL A 250 -24.31 5.40 -1.78
C VAL A 250 -24.72 4.48 -2.94
N ARG A 251 -24.70 3.16 -2.72
CA ARG A 251 -25.16 2.19 -3.73
C ARG A 251 -26.65 2.35 -4.01
N THR A 252 -27.47 2.40 -2.96
CA THR A 252 -28.92 2.60 -3.10
C THR A 252 -29.23 3.89 -3.85
N LEU A 253 -28.55 4.99 -3.53
CA LEU A 253 -28.75 6.24 -4.24
C LEU A 253 -28.36 6.16 -5.72
N ARG A 254 -27.26 5.47 -6.07
CA ARG A 254 -26.79 5.34 -7.45
C ARG A 254 -27.63 4.40 -8.30
N ASP A 255 -28.02 3.26 -7.71
CA ASP A 255 -28.59 2.15 -8.45
C ASP A 255 -30.12 2.20 -8.49
N ASP A 256 -30.74 2.80 -7.46
CA ASP A 256 -32.22 2.79 -7.32
C ASP A 256 -32.82 4.19 -7.27
N VAL A 257 -32.47 5.02 -6.28
CA VAL A 257 -33.23 6.28 -6.00
C VAL A 257 -33.02 7.30 -7.11
N VAL A 258 -31.76 7.60 -7.47
CA VAL A 258 -31.45 8.62 -8.47
C VAL A 258 -32.00 8.22 -9.86
N PRO A 259 -31.78 6.99 -10.38
CA PRO A 259 -32.33 6.60 -11.66
C PRO A 259 -33.87 6.68 -11.68
N THR A 260 -34.55 6.19 -10.64
CA THR A 260 -36.01 6.17 -10.57
C THR A 260 -36.58 7.59 -10.53
N ALA A 261 -36.01 8.48 -9.69
CA ALA A 261 -36.49 9.84 -9.53
C ALA A 261 -36.21 10.74 -10.76
N THR A 262 -35.27 10.35 -11.64
CA THR A 262 -34.88 11.16 -12.82
C THR A 262 -35.32 10.55 -14.15
N GLU A 263 -35.97 9.39 -14.16
CA GLU A 263 -36.40 8.68 -15.39
C GLU A 263 -37.28 9.57 -16.30
N ASP A 264 -38.24 10.27 -15.71
CA ASP A 264 -39.17 11.13 -16.43
C ASP A 264 -38.65 12.58 -16.60
N ALA A 265 -37.62 12.97 -15.83
CA ALA A 265 -37.11 14.34 -15.80
C ALA A 265 -36.16 14.68 -16.95
N GLY A 266 -35.59 13.67 -17.62
CA GLY A 266 -34.57 13.86 -18.67
C GLY A 266 -33.27 14.48 -18.16
N VAL A 267 -32.99 14.40 -16.86
CA VAL A 267 -31.88 14.99 -16.17
C VAL A 267 -30.85 13.90 -15.82
N THR A 268 -29.58 14.15 -16.03
CA THR A 268 -28.51 13.24 -15.61
C THR A 268 -27.94 13.69 -14.27
N VAL A 269 -28.01 12.82 -13.25
CA VAL A 269 -27.52 13.12 -11.91
C VAL A 269 -26.37 12.18 -11.55
N HIS A 270 -25.31 12.75 -11.01
CA HIS A 270 -24.14 12.01 -10.55
C HIS A 270 -23.97 12.13 -9.05
N VAL A 271 -23.83 10.99 -8.36
CA VAL A 271 -23.54 10.93 -6.92
C VAL A 271 -22.04 10.90 -6.71
N GLY A 272 -21.49 11.96 -6.11
CA GLY A 272 -20.09 12.19 -5.85
C GLY A 272 -19.83 12.64 -4.40
N GLY A 273 -18.66 13.22 -4.18
CA GLY A 273 -18.15 13.57 -2.87
C GLY A 273 -17.07 12.60 -2.39
N VAL A 274 -16.25 12.99 -1.40
CA VAL A 274 -15.16 12.16 -0.90
C VAL A 274 -15.66 10.83 -0.37
N THR A 275 -16.78 10.84 0.34
CA THR A 275 -17.43 9.64 0.91
C THR A 275 -17.95 8.69 -0.18
N ALA A 276 -18.39 9.21 -1.30
CA ALA A 276 -18.91 8.40 -2.41
C ALA A 276 -17.82 7.78 -3.30
N THR A 277 -16.53 8.04 -3.03
CA THR A 277 -15.39 7.47 -3.75
C THR A 277 -14.79 6.25 -3.06
N ALA A 278 -15.34 5.85 -1.92
CA ALA A 278 -14.90 4.69 -1.13
C ALA A 278 -15.40 3.37 -1.75
#